data_010710022122edf70497cc14ad2a94a8
#
_entry.id   010710022122edf70497cc14ad2a94a8
#
_cell.length_a   1.000
_cell.length_b   1.000
_cell.length_c   1.000
_cell.angle_alpha   90.00
_cell.angle_beta   90.00
_cell.angle_gamma   90.00
#
_symmetry.space_group_name_H-M   'P 1'
#
loop_
_entity.id
_entity.type
_entity.pdbx_description
1 polymer ?
#
loop_
_entity_poly.entity_id
_entity_poly.type
_entity_poly.pdbx_seq_one_letter_code
_entity_poly.pdbx_strand_id
1 'polypeptide(L)'
;LHVRSRRQRQMCIRDRNDGEYIDGCIAGGRQYAHINPAGDVEPCVFIHYSNANIHEKSLLECLQQPLFKEYHKGQPFNHNHLRPCPMLENPELLGEMVKRSGAHSTDMQQPESTRDVFNRCRPYAQQWTPAAERIWAEEHLDCGSCTACSK
;
A
#
# COMPACT_ATOMS: atom_id res chain seq x y z
N LEU A 1 -17.95 25.48 -11.59
CA LEU A 1 -18.24 24.14 -11.00
C LEU A 1 -17.22 23.07 -11.44
N HIS A 2 -16.77 23.06 -12.71
CA HIS A 2 -15.81 22.07 -13.22
C HIS A 2 -14.37 22.24 -12.70
N VAL A 3 -13.95 23.44 -12.34
CA VAL A 3 -12.58 23.74 -11.85
C VAL A 3 -12.36 23.21 -10.42
N ARG A 4 -13.38 23.27 -9.56
CA ARG A 4 -13.28 22.69 -8.19
C ARG A 4 -13.19 21.17 -8.21
N SER A 5 -13.93 20.50 -9.10
CA SER A 5 -13.88 19.04 -9.18
C SER A 5 -12.55 18.50 -9.73
N ARG A 6 -11.86 19.26 -10.62
CA ARG A 6 -10.51 18.92 -11.10
C ARG A 6 -9.45 19.05 -10.00
N ARG A 7 -9.48 20.13 -9.21
CA ARG A 7 -8.55 20.29 -8.07
C ARG A 7 -8.77 19.22 -7.00
N GLN A 8 -10.02 18.89 -6.72
CA GLN A 8 -10.36 17.85 -5.73
C GLN A 8 -9.94 16.45 -6.21
N ARG A 9 -10.09 16.13 -7.50
CA ARG A 9 -9.56 14.87 -8.07
C ARG A 9 -8.04 14.83 -8.08
N GLN A 10 -7.37 15.95 -8.36
CA GLN A 10 -5.91 16.03 -8.30
C GLN A 10 -5.39 15.88 -6.87
N MET A 11 -6.06 16.45 -5.87
CA MET A 11 -5.73 16.23 -4.45
C MET A 11 -5.89 14.75 -4.08
N CYS A 12 -7.01 14.12 -4.41
CA CYS A 12 -7.23 12.70 -4.10
C CYS A 12 -6.23 11.76 -4.80
N ILE A 13 -5.79 12.09 -6.01
CA ILE A 13 -4.77 11.34 -6.75
C ILE A 13 -3.39 11.59 -6.14
N ARG A 14 -3.08 12.83 -5.78
CA ARG A 14 -1.83 13.21 -5.14
C ARG A 14 -1.68 12.56 -3.77
N ASP A 15 -2.71 12.66 -2.94
CA ASP A 15 -2.70 12.10 -1.58
C ASP A 15 -2.55 10.56 -1.55
N ARG A 16 -2.85 9.87 -2.64
CA ARG A 16 -2.66 8.42 -2.76
C ARG A 16 -1.26 8.01 -3.20
N ASN A 17 -0.56 8.89 -3.91
CA ASN A 17 0.77 8.61 -4.47
C ASN A 17 1.90 9.31 -3.71
N ASP A 18 1.58 10.25 -2.84
CA ASP A 18 2.57 11.00 -2.07
C ASP A 18 2.99 10.22 -0.81
N GLY A 19 3.52 9.02 -1.00
CA GLY A 19 4.09 8.21 0.08
C GLY A 19 5.11 8.98 0.93
N GLU A 20 5.74 9.97 0.33
CA GLU A 20 6.67 10.88 0.96
C GLU A 20 6.02 11.72 2.07
N TYR A 21 4.84 12.32 1.80
CA TYR A 21 4.15 13.18 2.78
C TYR A 21 3.40 12.42 3.86
N ILE A 22 3.08 11.16 3.62
CA ILE A 22 2.30 10.31 4.53
C ILE A 22 3.14 9.19 5.15
N ASP A 23 4.44 9.21 4.92
CA ASP A 23 5.38 8.23 5.44
C ASP A 23 5.03 6.79 5.01
N GLY A 24 4.94 6.55 3.71
CA GLY A 24 4.71 5.25 3.11
C GLY A 24 3.26 4.96 2.70
N CYS A 25 2.85 3.70 2.77
CA CYS A 25 1.53 3.25 2.34
C CYS A 25 0.44 3.52 3.39
N ILE A 26 -0.72 4.04 2.97
CA ILE A 26 -1.89 4.30 3.84
C ILE A 26 -2.75 3.08 4.13
N ALA A 27 -2.54 1.99 3.40
CA ALA A 27 -3.37 0.78 3.43
C ALA A 27 -3.19 -0.05 4.71
N GLY A 28 -3.91 -1.16 4.79
CA GLY A 28 -3.82 -2.10 5.92
C GLY A 28 -4.37 -1.55 7.22
N GLY A 29 -5.39 -0.69 7.16
CA GLY A 29 -6.04 -0.10 8.33
C GLY A 29 -5.29 1.06 8.97
N ARG A 30 -4.20 1.57 8.36
CA ARG A 30 -3.46 2.73 8.86
C ARG A 30 -4.30 4.02 8.70
N GLN A 31 -4.74 4.32 7.50
CA GLN A 31 -5.67 5.41 7.18
C GLN A 31 -6.77 4.95 6.22
N TYR A 32 -6.61 3.76 5.66
CA TYR A 32 -7.48 3.20 4.64
C TYR A 32 -7.53 1.68 4.75
N ALA A 33 -8.73 1.13 4.56
CA ALA A 33 -9.00 -0.28 4.33
C ALA A 33 -10.14 -0.40 3.32
N HIS A 34 -10.27 -1.54 2.68
CA HIS A 34 -11.35 -1.86 1.75
C HIS A 34 -12.23 -2.96 2.32
N ILE A 35 -13.52 -2.86 2.10
CA ILE A 35 -14.48 -3.92 2.41
C ILE A 35 -15.09 -4.35 1.09
N ASN A 36 -14.89 -5.61 0.73
CA ASN A 36 -15.43 -6.15 -0.51
C ASN A 36 -16.93 -6.49 -0.37
N PRO A 37 -17.64 -6.80 -1.47
CA PRO A 37 -19.07 -7.14 -1.41
C PRO A 37 -19.42 -8.37 -0.58
N ALA A 38 -18.47 -9.28 -0.34
CA ALA A 38 -18.64 -10.45 0.54
C ALA A 38 -18.44 -10.11 2.03
N GLY A 39 -18.02 -8.87 2.34
CA GLY A 39 -17.76 -8.41 3.70
C GLY A 39 -16.33 -8.64 4.19
N ASP A 40 -15.41 -9.15 3.36
CA ASP A 40 -14.02 -9.31 3.77
C ASP A 40 -13.31 -7.95 3.85
N VAL A 41 -12.51 -7.79 4.90
CA VAL A 41 -11.80 -6.54 5.17
C VAL A 41 -10.37 -6.66 4.64
N GLU A 42 -10.10 -6.01 3.53
CA GLU A 42 -8.89 -6.09 2.74
C GLU A 42 -7.97 -4.89 3.01
N PRO A 43 -6.65 -5.01 2.83
CA PRO A 43 -5.73 -3.88 3.00
C PRO A 43 -6.06 -2.68 2.11
N CYS A 44 -6.36 -2.91 0.83
CA CYS A 44 -6.81 -1.90 -0.12
C CYS A 44 -7.59 -2.55 -1.28
N VAL A 45 -8.19 -1.73 -2.11
CA VAL A 45 -9.01 -2.16 -3.26
C VAL A 45 -8.26 -3.01 -4.30
N PHE A 46 -6.94 -3.07 -4.24
CA PHE A 46 -6.09 -3.83 -5.18
C PHE A 46 -5.51 -5.12 -4.59
N ILE A 47 -5.67 -5.34 -3.28
CA ILE A 47 -5.06 -6.45 -2.56
C ILE A 47 -6.15 -7.30 -1.93
N HIS A 48 -6.45 -8.42 -2.58
CA HIS A 48 -7.55 -9.32 -2.25
C HIS A 48 -7.09 -10.45 -1.32
N TYR A 49 -6.68 -10.09 -0.10
CA TYR A 49 -6.34 -11.02 0.98
C TYR A 49 -6.87 -10.51 2.30
N SER A 50 -7.42 -11.40 3.13
CA SER A 50 -7.97 -11.07 4.44
C SER A 50 -7.87 -12.22 5.43
N ASN A 51 -8.00 -11.89 6.73
CA ASN A 51 -8.23 -12.81 7.84
C ASN A 51 -9.56 -12.52 8.53
N ALA A 52 -10.34 -11.56 8.07
CA ALA A 52 -11.51 -11.08 8.81
C ALA A 52 -12.63 -10.61 7.88
N ASN A 53 -13.86 -10.93 8.30
CA ASN A 53 -15.08 -10.54 7.62
C ASN A 53 -15.97 -9.73 8.61
N ILE A 54 -16.59 -8.63 8.13
CA ILE A 54 -17.43 -7.75 8.96
C ILE A 54 -18.76 -8.39 9.39
N HIS A 55 -19.18 -9.48 8.75
CA HIS A 55 -20.35 -10.25 9.16
C HIS A 55 -20.08 -11.16 10.35
N GLU A 56 -18.79 -11.45 10.63
CA GLU A 56 -18.36 -12.35 11.69
C GLU A 56 -17.71 -11.61 12.86
N LYS A 57 -17.11 -10.46 12.61
CA LYS A 57 -16.30 -9.69 13.57
C LYS A 57 -16.69 -8.23 13.57
N SER A 58 -16.49 -7.54 14.66
CA SER A 58 -16.62 -6.09 14.73
C SER A 58 -15.57 -5.42 13.84
N LEU A 59 -15.84 -4.20 13.38
CA LEU A 59 -14.89 -3.42 12.59
C LEU A 59 -13.53 -3.26 13.30
N LEU A 60 -13.55 -3.06 14.61
CA LEU A 60 -12.32 -2.94 15.39
C LEU A 60 -11.48 -4.22 15.37
N GLU A 61 -12.11 -5.38 15.50
CA GLU A 61 -11.42 -6.67 15.39
C GLU A 61 -10.89 -6.91 13.98
N CYS A 62 -11.66 -6.50 12.94
CA CYS A 62 -11.21 -6.57 11.55
C CYS A 62 -9.98 -5.70 11.31
N LEU A 63 -9.93 -4.48 11.87
CA LEU A 63 -8.77 -3.59 11.76
C LEU A 63 -7.54 -4.12 12.54
N GLN A 64 -7.74 -5.04 13.48
CA GLN A 64 -6.68 -5.69 14.25
C GLN A 64 -6.31 -7.08 13.71
N GLN A 65 -6.76 -7.45 12.53
CA GLN A 65 -6.48 -8.74 11.93
C GLN A 65 -4.97 -8.98 11.70
N PRO A 66 -4.52 -10.25 11.64
CA PRO A 66 -3.11 -10.58 11.49
C PRO A 66 -2.43 -9.92 10.30
N LEU A 67 -3.08 -9.87 9.13
CA LEU A 67 -2.52 -9.23 7.93
C LEU A 67 -2.26 -7.74 8.15
N PHE A 68 -3.18 -7.02 8.80
CA PHE A 68 -3.00 -5.59 9.08
C PHE A 68 -1.88 -5.34 10.10
N LYS A 69 -1.71 -6.24 11.08
CA LYS A 69 -0.55 -6.18 11.99
C LYS A 69 0.78 -6.35 11.26
N GLU A 70 0.84 -7.24 10.26
CA GLU A 70 2.03 -7.38 9.41
C GLU A 70 2.26 -6.13 8.56
N TYR A 71 1.21 -5.48 8.05
CA TYR A 71 1.30 -4.19 7.38
C TYR A 71 1.91 -3.10 8.27
N HIS A 72 1.42 -2.99 9.51
CA HIS A 72 1.94 -2.00 10.47
C HIS A 72 3.40 -2.24 10.85
N LYS A 73 3.81 -3.51 11.01
CA LYS A 73 5.20 -3.87 11.30
C LYS A 73 6.15 -3.61 10.13
N GLY A 74 5.66 -3.75 8.90
CA GLY A 74 6.46 -3.61 7.68
C GLY A 74 6.66 -2.17 7.22
N GLN A 75 5.92 -1.20 7.77
CA GLN A 75 6.00 0.21 7.39
C GLN A 75 7.30 0.87 7.89
N PRO A 76 7.89 1.76 7.09
CA PRO A 76 7.67 1.92 5.66
C PRO A 76 8.23 0.73 4.88
N PHE A 77 7.52 0.25 3.88
CA PHE A 77 7.93 -0.92 3.08
C PHE A 77 9.19 -0.67 2.24
N ASN A 78 9.52 0.59 2.03
CA ASN A 78 10.72 1.03 1.33
C ASN A 78 11.19 2.37 1.89
N HIS A 79 12.48 2.58 2.02
CA HIS A 79 13.08 3.87 2.41
C HIS A 79 12.82 4.95 1.36
N ASN A 80 12.68 4.55 0.10
CA ASN A 80 12.28 5.42 -0.99
C ASN A 80 10.74 5.45 -1.05
N HIS A 81 10.15 6.54 -0.57
CA HIS A 81 8.70 6.69 -0.48
C HIS A 81 8.00 6.89 -1.84
N LEU A 82 8.74 6.99 -2.94
CA LEU A 82 8.19 6.85 -4.29
C LEU A 82 7.84 5.38 -4.63
N ARG A 83 8.19 4.44 -3.74
CA ARG A 83 7.92 3.02 -3.83
C ARG A 83 7.19 2.48 -2.60
N PRO A 84 6.04 3.06 -2.21
CA PRO A 84 5.40 2.76 -0.94
C PRO A 84 4.59 1.46 -0.92
N CYS A 85 4.20 0.90 -2.07
CA CYS A 85 3.26 -0.21 -2.14
C CYS A 85 3.96 -1.58 -1.98
N PRO A 86 3.48 -2.43 -1.04
CA PRO A 86 4.07 -3.76 -0.83
C PRO A 86 3.65 -4.78 -1.90
N MET A 87 2.74 -4.42 -2.81
CA MET A 87 2.33 -5.28 -3.92
C MET A 87 2.96 -4.84 -5.25
N LEU A 88 2.82 -3.54 -5.58
CA LEU A 88 3.18 -3.05 -6.91
C LEU A 88 4.67 -2.78 -7.06
N GLU A 89 5.26 -2.09 -6.07
CA GLU A 89 6.67 -1.69 -6.12
C GLU A 89 7.61 -2.64 -5.35
N ASN A 90 7.08 -3.39 -4.38
CA ASN A 90 7.83 -4.34 -3.56
C ASN A 90 7.09 -5.69 -3.47
N PRO A 91 6.86 -6.37 -4.61
CA PRO A 91 5.89 -7.47 -4.70
C PRO A 91 6.26 -8.73 -3.89
N GLU A 92 7.51 -8.88 -3.49
CA GLU A 92 7.97 -9.93 -2.57
C GLU A 92 7.35 -9.80 -1.18
N LEU A 93 7.14 -8.57 -0.70
CA LEU A 93 6.70 -8.30 0.67
C LEU A 93 5.26 -8.76 0.92
N LEU A 94 4.37 -8.60 -0.06
CA LEU A 94 2.98 -9.05 0.07
C LEU A 94 2.91 -10.56 0.34
N GLY A 95 3.66 -11.35 -0.45
CA GLY A 95 3.68 -12.79 -0.29
C GLY A 95 4.17 -13.23 1.09
N GLU A 96 5.18 -12.56 1.62
CA GLU A 96 5.69 -12.82 2.97
C GLU A 96 4.67 -12.46 4.06
N MET A 97 4.00 -11.29 3.94
CA MET A 97 2.98 -10.87 4.90
C MET A 97 1.77 -11.81 4.90
N VAL A 98 1.29 -12.21 3.73
CA VAL A 98 0.19 -13.20 3.60
C VAL A 98 0.58 -14.52 4.23
N LYS A 99 1.80 -15.02 3.97
CA LYS A 99 2.30 -16.26 4.57
C LYS A 99 2.40 -16.18 6.09
N ARG A 100 2.94 -15.08 6.63
CA ARG A 100 3.10 -14.91 8.10
C ARG A 100 1.76 -14.71 8.80
N SER A 101 0.83 -14.00 8.18
CA SER A 101 -0.49 -13.75 8.76
C SER A 101 -1.46 -14.91 8.61
N GLY A 102 -1.21 -15.85 7.69
CA GLY A 102 -2.16 -16.88 7.33
C GLY A 102 -3.42 -16.34 6.63
N ALA A 103 -3.31 -15.18 5.97
CA ALA A 103 -4.42 -14.61 5.21
C ALA A 103 -4.75 -15.48 3.98
N HIS A 104 -6.03 -15.53 3.65
CA HIS A 104 -6.52 -16.23 2.45
C HIS A 104 -6.89 -15.24 1.34
N SER A 105 -6.92 -15.71 0.10
CA SER A 105 -7.41 -14.93 -1.02
C SER A 105 -8.91 -14.68 -0.90
N THR A 106 -9.29 -13.43 -1.12
CA THR A 106 -10.68 -12.94 -1.11
C THR A 106 -11.16 -12.54 -2.51
N ASP A 107 -10.38 -12.91 -3.55
CA ASP A 107 -10.81 -12.71 -4.93
C ASP A 107 -12.11 -13.50 -5.19
N MET A 108 -13.14 -12.79 -5.63
CA MET A 108 -14.49 -13.32 -5.78
C MET A 108 -14.67 -14.16 -7.04
N GLN A 109 -13.79 -14.01 -8.02
CA GLN A 109 -13.87 -14.73 -9.30
C GLN A 109 -12.99 -15.97 -9.29
N GLN A 110 -11.73 -15.79 -8.93
CA GLN A 110 -10.77 -16.89 -8.89
C GLN A 110 -9.71 -16.61 -7.81
N PRO A 111 -9.59 -17.47 -6.78
CA PRO A 111 -8.56 -17.32 -5.77
C PRO A 111 -7.18 -17.18 -6.40
N GLU A 112 -6.53 -16.04 -6.18
CA GLU A 112 -5.22 -15.74 -6.73
C GLU A 112 -4.12 -16.10 -5.73
N SER A 113 -3.08 -16.78 -6.19
CA SER A 113 -1.93 -17.05 -5.35
C SER A 113 -1.03 -15.81 -5.24
N THR A 114 -0.33 -15.65 -4.11
CA THR A 114 0.64 -14.56 -3.95
C THR A 114 1.79 -14.62 -4.98
N ARG A 115 2.06 -15.82 -5.51
CA ARG A 115 3.04 -16.02 -6.57
C ARG A 115 2.58 -15.43 -7.91
N ASP A 116 1.30 -15.54 -8.23
CA ASP A 116 0.74 -14.97 -9.45
C ASP A 116 0.71 -13.45 -9.38
N VAL A 117 0.33 -12.89 -8.23
CA VAL A 117 0.44 -11.44 -7.95
C VAL A 117 1.88 -10.96 -8.11
N PHE A 118 2.84 -11.68 -7.51
CA PHE A 118 4.26 -11.37 -7.63
C PHE A 118 4.71 -11.35 -9.10
N ASN A 119 4.40 -12.39 -9.87
CA ASN A 119 4.79 -12.50 -11.26
C ASN A 119 4.19 -11.38 -12.12
N ARG A 120 2.96 -10.95 -11.82
CA ARG A 120 2.28 -9.85 -12.51
C ARG A 120 2.90 -8.49 -12.18
N CYS A 121 3.25 -8.23 -10.93
CA CYS A 121 3.75 -6.93 -10.48
C CYS A 121 5.27 -6.75 -10.68
N ARG A 122 6.05 -7.83 -10.66
CA ARG A 122 7.51 -7.81 -10.77
C ARG A 122 8.04 -7.02 -11.99
N PRO A 123 7.52 -7.16 -13.22
CA PRO A 123 8.02 -6.39 -14.37
C PRO A 123 7.88 -4.88 -14.17
N TYR A 124 6.77 -4.43 -13.61
CA TYR A 124 6.56 -3.02 -13.27
C TYR A 124 7.56 -2.55 -12.21
N ALA A 125 7.69 -3.28 -11.11
CA ALA A 125 8.63 -2.94 -10.04
C ALA A 125 10.07 -2.80 -10.56
N GLN A 126 10.51 -3.72 -11.42
CA GLN A 126 11.84 -3.70 -12.04
C GLN A 126 12.03 -2.50 -12.97
N GLN A 127 11.01 -2.13 -13.73
CA GLN A 127 11.05 -0.99 -14.64
C GLN A 127 11.02 0.35 -13.89
N TRP A 128 10.22 0.44 -12.82
CA TRP A 128 10.05 1.66 -12.04
C TRP A 128 11.23 1.96 -11.11
N THR A 129 11.82 0.94 -10.51
CA THR A 129 12.89 1.08 -9.52
C THR A 129 14.01 2.04 -9.92
N PRO A 130 14.64 1.93 -11.12
CA PRO A 130 15.74 2.82 -11.48
C PRO A 130 15.33 4.29 -11.59
N ALA A 131 14.12 4.55 -12.08
CA ALA A 131 13.58 5.90 -12.18
C ALA A 131 13.26 6.49 -10.79
N ALA A 132 12.62 5.71 -9.93
CA ALA A 132 12.30 6.11 -8.57
C ALA A 132 13.56 6.41 -7.73
N GLU A 133 14.59 5.56 -7.83
CA GLU A 133 15.85 5.79 -7.10
C GLU A 133 16.58 7.06 -7.57
N ARG A 134 16.57 7.32 -8.88
CA ARG A 134 17.16 8.55 -9.43
C ARG A 134 16.42 9.78 -8.94
N ILE A 135 15.09 9.82 -9.05
CA ILE A 135 14.26 10.96 -8.63
C ILE A 135 14.45 11.19 -7.12
N TRP A 136 14.39 10.13 -6.33
CA TRP A 136 14.58 10.20 -4.89
C TRP A 136 15.94 10.77 -4.50
N ALA A 137 17.01 10.34 -5.18
CA ALA A 137 18.35 10.87 -4.95
C ALA A 137 18.46 12.35 -5.34
N GLU A 138 17.90 12.77 -6.47
CA GLU A 138 17.90 14.15 -6.94
C GLU A 138 17.18 15.08 -5.94
N GLU A 139 15.99 14.70 -5.45
CA GLU A 139 15.21 15.49 -4.50
C GLU A 139 15.85 15.59 -3.10
N HIS A 140 16.61 14.57 -2.67
CA HIS A 140 17.24 14.55 -1.36
C HIS A 140 18.68 15.07 -1.35
N LEU A 141 19.34 15.19 -2.51
CA LEU A 141 20.65 15.87 -2.62
C LEU A 141 20.53 17.38 -2.42
N ASP A 142 19.42 17.99 -2.83
CA ASP A 142 19.16 19.43 -2.64
C ASP A 142 18.80 19.79 -1.20
N CYS A 143 18.41 18.84 -0.36
CA CYS A 143 18.03 19.07 1.03
C CYS A 143 19.24 19.23 1.98
N GLY A 144 20.47 18.95 1.52
CA GLY A 144 21.69 19.12 2.32
C GLY A 144 22.07 20.56 2.66
N SER A 145 21.38 21.57 2.10
CA SER A 145 21.58 22.99 2.35
C SER A 145 20.39 23.68 3.06
N CYS A 146 19.33 22.95 3.37
CA CYS A 146 18.13 23.54 3.98
C CYS A 146 18.16 23.40 5.51
N THR A 147 18.38 24.52 6.20
CA THR A 147 18.34 24.62 7.67
C THR A 147 16.93 24.37 8.28
N ALA A 148 15.92 24.10 7.49
CA ALA A 148 14.55 23.81 7.93
C ALA A 148 14.29 22.33 8.26
N CYS A 149 15.16 21.40 7.83
CA CYS A 149 15.03 19.97 8.08
C CYS A 149 15.72 19.48 9.38
N SER A 150 16.21 20.40 10.20
CA SER A 150 16.91 20.10 11.48
C SER A 150 16.00 20.44 12.67
N LYS A 151 14.80 19.85 12.75
CA LYS A 151 13.98 19.89 13.98
C LYS A 151 13.18 18.60 14.12
#